data_1449e2e9584cbad830b9096e3b2374d1
#
_entry.id   1449e2e9584cbad830b9096e3b2374d1
#
_cell.length_a   1.000
_cell.length_b   1.000
_cell.length_c   1.000
_cell.angle_alpha   90.00
_cell.angle_beta   90.00
_cell.angle_gamma   90.00
#
_symmetry.space_group_name_H-M   'P 1'
#
loop_
_entity.id
_entity.type
_entity.pdbx_description
1 polymer ?
#
loop_
_entity_poly.entity_id
_entity_poly.type
_entity_poly.pdbx_seq_one_letter_code
_entity_poly.pdbx_strand_id
1 'polypeptide(L)'
;MKAAIIDVGSNSIRLLLGTYIDGQWHNEPKRLWTKRLGKRNEDGSLTTESMDASYTAFSEIDTLAKDYGVDHCLAFATRAVREASNGIAFMEQALTYCSMTYR
;
A
#
# COMPACT_ATOMS: atom_id res chain seq x y z
N MET A 1 1.33 -19.27 8.39
CA MET A 1 0.69 -17.95 8.32
C MET A 1 1.24 -17.17 7.13
N LYS A 2 0.37 -16.62 6.33
CA LYS A 2 0.76 -15.79 5.20
C LYS A 2 0.39 -14.34 5.47
N ALA A 3 1.26 -13.42 5.09
CA ALA A 3 1.07 -12.00 5.37
C ALA A 3 1.46 -11.13 4.19
N ALA A 4 0.84 -9.95 4.13
CA ALA A 4 1.18 -8.91 3.18
C ALA A 4 1.55 -7.64 3.94
N ILE A 5 2.60 -6.97 3.50
CA ILE A 5 2.99 -5.66 4.01
C ILE A 5 2.95 -4.68 2.84
N ILE A 6 2.16 -3.63 3.00
CA ILE A 6 2.03 -2.58 1.99
C ILE A 6 2.65 -1.31 2.55
N ASP A 7 3.68 -0.83 1.89
CA ASP A 7 4.42 0.37 2.27
C ASP A 7 4.14 1.46 1.25
N VAL A 8 3.45 2.51 1.68
CA VAL A 8 3.06 3.63 0.82
C VAL A 8 4.07 4.76 1.01
N GLY A 9 5.04 4.82 0.12
CA GLY A 9 6.07 5.86 0.13
C GLY A 9 5.76 7.01 -0.82
N SER A 10 6.62 8.03 -0.79
CA SER A 10 6.46 9.21 -1.64
C SER A 10 6.60 8.91 -3.13
N ASN A 11 7.43 7.95 -3.50
CA ASN A 11 7.71 7.62 -4.90
C ASN A 11 7.05 6.34 -5.36
N SER A 12 6.84 5.40 -4.46
CA SER A 12 6.35 4.08 -4.84
C SER A 12 5.53 3.45 -3.72
N ILE A 13 4.67 2.52 -4.13
CA ILE A 13 3.97 1.63 -3.22
C ILE A 13 4.66 0.29 -3.35
N ARG A 14 4.98 -0.34 -2.22
CA ARG A 14 5.66 -1.63 -2.18
C ARG A 14 4.75 -2.68 -1.58
N LEU A 15 4.75 -3.85 -2.18
CA LEU A 15 4.06 -5.02 -1.64
C LEU A 15 5.10 -6.09 -1.34
N LEU A 16 5.10 -6.56 -0.09
CA LEU A 16 5.90 -7.70 0.33
C LEU A 16 4.94 -8.79 0.79
N LEU A 17 4.99 -9.93 0.12
CA LEU A 17 4.26 -11.14 0.50
C LEU A 17 5.21 -12.11 1.15
N GLY A 18 4.78 -12.77 2.22
CA GLY A 18 5.61 -13.74 2.90
C GLY A 18 4.80 -14.80 3.61
N THR A 19 5.45 -15.92 3.87
CA THR A 19 4.88 -17.05 4.60
C THR A 19 5.76 -17.35 5.81
N TYR A 20 5.14 -17.49 6.98
CA TYR A 20 5.83 -17.89 8.20
C TYR A 20 5.66 -19.39 8.41
N ILE A 21 6.75 -20.13 8.29
CA ILE A 21 6.77 -21.59 8.42
C ILE A 21 7.93 -21.99 9.33
N ASP A 22 7.66 -22.82 10.34
CA ASP A 22 8.70 -23.38 11.22
C ASP A 22 9.61 -22.32 11.84
N GLY A 23 9.03 -21.18 12.26
CA GLY A 23 9.76 -20.11 12.90
C GLY A 23 10.52 -19.20 11.95
N GLN A 24 10.34 -19.35 10.65
CA GLN A 24 11.05 -18.54 9.65
C GLN A 24 10.12 -17.91 8.62
N TRP A 25 10.47 -16.69 8.20
CA TRP A 25 9.80 -16.00 7.11
C TRP A 25 10.42 -16.38 5.77
N HIS A 26 9.55 -16.68 4.81
CA HIS A 26 9.93 -16.92 3.43
C HIS A 26 9.25 -15.85 2.58
N ASN A 27 10.03 -14.88 2.09
CA ASN A 27 9.51 -13.76 1.34
C ASN A 27 9.45 -14.06 -0.15
N GLU A 28 8.36 -13.64 -0.79
CA GLU A 28 8.31 -13.55 -2.24
C GLU A 28 9.07 -12.30 -2.70
N PRO A 29 9.46 -12.21 -3.98
CA PRO A 29 10.07 -10.99 -4.50
C PRO A 29 9.16 -9.79 -4.30
N LYS A 30 9.74 -8.65 -3.90
CA LYS A 30 9.00 -7.42 -3.73
C LYS A 30 8.41 -6.95 -5.04
N ARG A 31 7.21 -6.37 -4.98
CA ARG A 31 6.58 -5.72 -6.11
C ARG A 31 6.48 -4.23 -5.84
N LEU A 32 6.72 -3.42 -6.88
CA LEU A 32 6.75 -1.98 -6.77
C LEU A 32 5.83 -1.34 -7.81
N TRP A 33 5.10 -0.33 -7.36
CA TRP A 33 4.33 0.55 -8.24
C TRP A 33 4.86 1.96 -8.04
N THR A 34 5.34 2.60 -9.09
CA THR A 34 5.83 3.98 -9.03
C THR A 34 4.65 4.93 -9.23
N LYS A 35 4.22 5.62 -8.18
CA LYS A 35 3.01 6.46 -8.19
C LYS A 35 3.27 7.93 -7.89
N ARG A 36 4.49 8.30 -7.59
CA ARG A 36 4.94 9.68 -7.38
C ARG A 36 4.05 10.50 -6.45
N LEU A 37 3.67 9.94 -5.31
CA LEU A 37 2.93 10.66 -4.28
C LEU A 37 3.73 11.82 -3.69
N GLY A 38 5.05 11.88 -3.95
CA GLY A 38 5.88 13.01 -3.58
C GLY A 38 5.60 14.27 -4.38
N LYS A 39 5.00 14.16 -5.57
CA LYS A 39 4.55 15.32 -6.33
C LYS A 39 3.32 15.91 -5.67
N ARG A 40 3.36 17.20 -5.37
CA ARG A 40 2.32 17.89 -4.59
C ARG A 40 1.68 19.02 -5.38
N ASN A 41 0.45 19.38 -4.99
CA ASN A 41 -0.16 20.64 -5.37
C ASN A 41 0.56 21.79 -4.64
N GLU A 42 0.29 23.04 -5.04
CA GLU A 42 0.92 24.21 -4.42
C GLU A 42 0.65 24.29 -2.92
N ASP A 43 -0.49 23.81 -2.46
CA ASP A 43 -0.86 23.81 -1.05
C ASP A 43 -0.29 22.63 -0.25
N GLY A 44 0.54 21.79 -0.89
CA GLY A 44 1.17 20.63 -0.26
C GLY A 44 0.30 19.38 -0.23
N SER A 45 -0.92 19.43 -0.79
CA SER A 45 -1.77 18.26 -0.85
C SER A 45 -1.32 17.27 -1.94
N LEU A 46 -1.73 16.01 -1.80
CA LEU A 46 -1.51 14.98 -2.82
C LEU A 46 -2.32 15.33 -4.07
N THR A 47 -1.75 15.08 -5.25
CA THR A 47 -2.47 15.36 -6.50
C THR A 47 -3.52 14.28 -6.76
N THR A 48 -4.63 14.67 -7.40
CA THR A 48 -5.68 13.73 -7.80
C THR A 48 -5.13 12.64 -8.70
N GLU A 49 -4.26 13.00 -9.63
CA GLU A 49 -3.62 12.06 -10.56
C GLU A 49 -2.84 10.98 -9.81
N SER A 50 -2.01 11.37 -8.84
CA SER A 50 -1.22 10.42 -8.05
C SER A 50 -2.10 9.54 -7.19
N MET A 51 -3.14 10.11 -6.59
CA MET A 51 -4.08 9.34 -5.76
C MET A 51 -4.83 8.30 -6.59
N ASP A 52 -5.36 8.69 -7.75
CA ASP A 52 -6.11 7.77 -8.61
C ASP A 52 -5.23 6.62 -9.10
N ALA A 53 -3.99 6.92 -9.48
CA ALA A 53 -3.04 5.89 -9.87
C ALA A 53 -2.75 4.93 -8.71
N SER A 54 -2.68 5.45 -7.49
CA SER A 54 -2.45 4.64 -6.29
C SER A 54 -3.65 3.74 -5.98
N TYR A 55 -4.86 4.21 -6.17
CA TYR A 55 -6.06 3.38 -5.96
C TYR A 55 -6.06 2.19 -6.91
N THR A 56 -5.65 2.38 -8.17
CA THR A 56 -5.48 1.26 -9.10
C THR A 56 -4.46 0.26 -8.59
N ALA A 57 -3.33 0.74 -8.04
CA ALA A 57 -2.31 -0.14 -7.46
C ALA A 57 -2.87 -0.92 -6.27
N PHE A 58 -3.66 -0.29 -5.40
CA PHE A 58 -4.27 -0.99 -4.27
C PHE A 58 -5.21 -2.10 -4.72
N SER A 59 -5.96 -1.89 -5.81
CA SER A 59 -6.83 -2.94 -6.37
C SER A 59 -6.02 -4.12 -6.88
N GLU A 60 -4.90 -3.87 -7.54
CA GLU A 60 -3.99 -4.92 -8.00
C GLU A 60 -3.37 -5.67 -6.81
N ILE A 61 -2.97 -4.94 -5.77
CA ILE A 61 -2.42 -5.52 -4.55
C ILE A 61 -3.43 -6.44 -3.89
N ASP A 62 -4.69 -6.01 -3.82
CA ASP A 62 -5.76 -6.83 -3.23
C ASP A 62 -5.89 -8.18 -3.96
N THR A 63 -5.87 -8.15 -5.29
CA THR A 63 -5.92 -9.38 -6.09
C THR A 63 -4.72 -10.28 -5.82
N LEU A 64 -3.50 -9.72 -5.81
CA LEU A 64 -2.28 -10.48 -5.55
C LEU A 64 -2.28 -11.10 -4.16
N ALA A 65 -2.72 -10.33 -3.16
CA ALA A 65 -2.75 -10.82 -1.78
C ALA A 65 -3.77 -11.96 -1.60
N LYS A 66 -4.94 -11.83 -2.23
CA LYS A 66 -5.96 -12.89 -2.20
C LYS A 66 -5.47 -14.16 -2.89
N ASP A 67 -4.83 -14.02 -4.04
CA ASP A 67 -4.29 -15.17 -4.78
C ASP A 67 -3.20 -15.88 -3.99
N TYR A 68 -2.40 -15.13 -3.24
CA TYR A 68 -1.38 -15.69 -2.36
C TYR A 68 -1.98 -16.39 -1.13
N GLY A 69 -3.20 -16.01 -0.74
CA GLY A 69 -3.89 -16.58 0.42
C GLY A 69 -3.49 -15.93 1.73
N VAL A 70 -3.35 -14.60 1.74
CA VAL A 70 -2.90 -13.84 2.91
C VAL A 70 -3.90 -13.92 4.05
N ASP A 71 -3.39 -14.22 5.25
CA ASP A 71 -4.18 -14.24 6.50
C ASP A 71 -4.19 -12.88 7.19
N HIS A 72 -3.09 -12.14 7.06
CA HIS A 72 -2.90 -10.85 7.72
C HIS A 72 -2.33 -9.84 6.74
N CYS A 73 -2.79 -8.61 6.83
CA CYS A 73 -2.28 -7.53 6.02
C CYS A 73 -2.01 -6.30 6.87
N LEU A 74 -0.82 -5.70 6.69
CA LEU A 74 -0.45 -4.46 7.33
C LEU A 74 -0.14 -3.44 6.24
N ALA A 75 -0.83 -2.30 6.29
CA ALA A 75 -0.56 -1.19 5.38
C ALA A 75 -0.15 0.02 6.20
N PHE A 76 0.88 0.71 5.76
CA PHE A 76 1.31 1.95 6.40
C PHE A 76 1.85 2.93 5.37
N ALA A 77 1.78 4.21 5.71
CA ALA A 77 2.29 5.28 4.88
C ALA A 77 3.49 5.94 5.56
N THR A 78 4.44 6.41 4.75
CA THR A 78 5.56 7.19 5.27
C THR A 78 5.05 8.52 5.81
N ARG A 79 5.88 9.17 6.63
CA ARG A 79 5.57 10.46 7.23
C ARG A 79 5.16 11.51 6.21
N ALA A 80 5.88 11.58 5.08
CA ALA A 80 5.59 12.57 4.05
C ALA A 80 4.16 12.43 3.49
N VAL A 81 3.70 11.21 3.29
CA VAL A 81 2.34 10.95 2.82
C VAL A 81 1.32 11.25 3.91
N ARG A 82 1.58 10.81 5.15
CA ARG A 82 0.66 11.03 6.28
C ARG A 82 0.46 12.51 6.61
N GLU A 83 1.50 13.32 6.44
CA GLU A 83 1.46 14.75 6.78
C GLU A 83 0.88 15.64 5.68
N ALA A 84 0.67 15.11 4.47
CA ALA A 84 -0.05 15.85 3.44
C ALA A 84 -1.47 16.17 3.95
N SER A 85 -2.00 17.34 3.60
CA SER A 85 -3.31 17.79 4.12
C SER A 85 -4.44 16.82 3.85
N ASN A 86 -4.37 16.06 2.75
CA ASN A 86 -5.33 15.02 2.38
C ASN A 86 -4.77 13.61 2.54
N GLY A 87 -3.64 13.45 3.25
CA GLY A 87 -2.97 12.15 3.37
C GLY A 87 -3.79 11.10 4.10
N ILE A 88 -4.41 11.47 5.22
CA ILE A 88 -5.24 10.55 6.00
C ILE A 88 -6.46 10.13 5.20
N ALA A 89 -7.14 11.09 4.56
CA ALA A 89 -8.30 10.81 3.72
C ALA A 89 -7.92 9.91 2.54
N PHE A 90 -6.74 10.15 1.96
CA PHE A 90 -6.20 9.29 0.89
C PHE A 90 -6.04 7.84 1.37
N MET A 91 -5.42 7.64 2.54
CA MET A 91 -5.21 6.29 3.06
C MET A 91 -6.53 5.59 3.39
N GLU A 92 -7.49 6.30 3.96
CA GLU A 92 -8.82 5.76 4.23
C GLU A 92 -9.50 5.30 2.94
N GLN A 93 -9.44 6.12 1.90
CA GLN A 93 -10.02 5.79 0.60
C GLN A 93 -9.27 4.62 -0.05
N ALA A 94 -7.94 4.61 0.02
CA ALA A 94 -7.12 3.54 -0.56
C ALA A 94 -7.48 2.18 0.04
N LEU A 95 -7.70 2.12 1.35
CA LEU A 95 -8.05 0.88 2.03
C LEU A 95 -9.42 0.34 1.63
N THR A 96 -10.30 1.17 1.08
CA THR A 96 -11.60 0.67 0.57
C THR A 96 -11.45 -0.20 -0.68
N TYR A 97 -10.32 -0.09 -1.39
CA TYR A 97 -10.06 -0.93 -2.56
C TYR A 97 -9.51 -2.30 -2.19
N CYS A 98 -9.26 -2.53 -0.91
CA CYS A 98 -8.79 -3.80 -0.40
C CYS A 98 -9.87 -4.42 0.47
N SER A 99 -10.30 -5.63 0.15
CA SER A 99 -11.36 -6.30 0.90
C SER A 99 -10.84 -7.07 2.11
N MET A 100 -9.54 -6.97 2.39
CA MET A 100 -8.90 -7.64 3.52
C MET A 100 -8.92 -6.77 4.76
N THR A 101 -8.85 -7.41 5.93
CA THR A 101 -8.75 -6.69 7.19
C THR A 101 -7.33 -6.19 7.37
N TYR A 102 -7.15 -4.90 7.57
CA TYR A 102 -5.87 -4.26 7.80
C TYR A 102 -5.68 -3.95 9.29
N ARG A 103 -4.46 -4.06 9.72
CA ARG A 103 -4.09 -3.77 11.10
C ARG A 103 -2.90 -2.84 11.18
#